data_d28c33605e6bd6f1e0a1f4f6f7474134
#
_entry.id   d28c33605e6bd6f1e0a1f4f6f7474134
#
_cell.length_a   1.000
_cell.length_b   1.000
_cell.length_c   1.000
_cell.angle_alpha   90.00
_cell.angle_beta   90.00
_cell.angle_gamma   90.00
#
_symmetry.space_group_name_H-M   'P 1'
#
loop_
_entity.id
_entity.type
_entity.pdbx_description
1 polymer ?
#
loop_
_entity_poly.entity_id
_entity_poly.type
_entity_poly.pdbx_seq_one_letter_code
_entity_poly.pdbx_strand_id
1 'polypeptide(L)'
;MSKLHTSITDTVGSTPLVKINNTTSDLSADIYLKCEFFNPLASVKDRIGRAMIEAAEREGKLDASSVVIEPTSGNTGIALAFVCAAKGYKLILTMPETMSIERRVLLSMLGAEIVLTPGPKGMPGAIARAGELVEEYGEKAYMPQQFENPANPEVHRQTTAEEIWAATDGKIDAFVSGVGTGGTITGVSEVIKSRKDLLTVAVEPEASPVISGGQPGPHKIQGIGAGFIPKNCNVDIIDDIIKVSNEDAFQTAQTLAEKDGILGGISTGANVWA
;
A
#
# COMPACT_ATOMS: atom_id res chain seq x y z
N MET A 1 7.38 -21.12 -16.99
CA MET A 1 7.47 -22.35 -16.17
C MET A 1 7.06 -22.05 -14.76
N SER A 2 6.23 -22.90 -14.11
CA SER A 2 5.90 -22.75 -12.71
C SER A 2 7.16 -22.89 -11.84
N LYS A 3 7.38 -21.98 -10.89
CA LYS A 3 8.53 -21.96 -10.00
C LYS A 3 8.15 -22.61 -8.66
N LEU A 4 9.00 -23.48 -8.14
CA LEU A 4 8.82 -23.98 -6.77
C LEU A 4 9.26 -22.88 -5.79
N HIS A 5 8.38 -22.51 -4.87
CA HIS A 5 8.63 -21.55 -3.82
C HIS A 5 8.79 -22.27 -2.47
N THR A 6 9.67 -21.78 -1.63
CA THR A 6 9.94 -22.36 -0.30
C THR A 6 9.07 -21.74 0.78
N SER A 7 8.54 -20.54 0.53
CA SER A 7 7.64 -19.82 1.41
C SER A 7 6.54 -19.13 0.59
N ILE A 8 5.39 -18.93 1.18
CA ILE A 8 4.32 -18.12 0.57
C ILE A 8 4.77 -16.66 0.37
N THR A 9 5.70 -16.15 1.20
CA THR A 9 6.26 -14.82 1.03
C THR A 9 7.07 -14.65 -0.26
N ASP A 10 7.60 -15.75 -0.85
CA ASP A 10 8.33 -15.72 -2.11
C ASP A 10 7.43 -15.44 -3.33
N THR A 11 6.11 -15.52 -3.16
CA THR A 11 5.14 -15.26 -4.22
C THR A 11 4.70 -13.80 -4.29
N VAL A 12 5.21 -12.94 -3.39
CA VAL A 12 4.94 -11.50 -3.40
C VAL A 12 5.63 -10.85 -4.59
N GLY A 13 4.89 -10.01 -5.31
CA GLY A 13 5.40 -9.30 -6.48
C GLY A 13 5.12 -10.05 -7.79
N SER A 14 5.85 -9.68 -8.85
CA SER A 14 5.65 -10.20 -10.21
C SER A 14 4.18 -10.14 -10.67
N THR A 15 3.49 -9.10 -10.24
CA THR A 15 2.07 -8.89 -10.55
C THR A 15 1.90 -8.49 -12.01
N PRO A 16 0.82 -8.91 -12.69
CA PRO A 16 0.65 -8.59 -14.10
C PRO A 16 0.35 -7.10 -14.34
N LEU A 17 0.74 -6.65 -15.54
CA LEU A 17 0.30 -5.39 -16.12
C LEU A 17 -0.78 -5.72 -17.15
N VAL A 18 -2.01 -5.24 -16.95
CA VAL A 18 -3.19 -5.60 -17.75
C VAL A 18 -3.73 -4.37 -18.45
N LYS A 19 -3.89 -4.44 -19.78
CA LYS A 19 -4.50 -3.36 -20.57
C LYS A 19 -5.99 -3.23 -20.23
N ILE A 20 -6.46 -1.99 -20.08
CA ILE A 20 -7.88 -1.67 -20.02
C ILE A 20 -8.36 -1.45 -21.45
N ASN A 21 -9.41 -2.15 -21.87
CA ASN A 21 -9.88 -2.10 -23.25
C ASN A 21 -11.23 -1.42 -23.41
N ASN A 22 -12.18 -1.74 -22.53
CA ASN A 22 -13.57 -1.30 -22.71
C ASN A 22 -13.87 0.00 -21.96
N THR A 23 -13.35 0.15 -20.74
CA THR A 23 -13.56 1.36 -19.93
C THR A 23 -12.89 2.59 -20.53
N THR A 24 -11.82 2.41 -21.29
CA THR A 24 -11.00 3.46 -21.89
C THR A 24 -11.04 3.48 -23.42
N SER A 25 -12.07 2.87 -24.03
CA SER A 25 -12.18 2.67 -25.48
C SER A 25 -12.28 3.97 -26.31
N ASP A 26 -12.65 5.05 -25.68
CA ASP A 26 -12.76 6.41 -26.28
C ASP A 26 -11.47 7.23 -26.16
N LEU A 27 -10.45 6.71 -25.47
CA LEU A 27 -9.18 7.38 -25.30
C LEU A 27 -8.16 6.96 -26.35
N SER A 28 -7.26 7.87 -26.71
CA SER A 28 -6.17 7.61 -27.67
C SER A 28 -4.94 6.98 -27.03
N ALA A 29 -4.87 6.92 -25.70
CA ALA A 29 -3.76 6.36 -24.97
C ALA A 29 -3.99 4.87 -24.63
N ASP A 30 -2.93 4.08 -24.63
CA ASP A 30 -2.93 2.74 -24.08
C ASP A 30 -2.77 2.78 -22.55
N ILE A 31 -3.80 2.33 -21.83
CA ILE A 31 -3.82 2.37 -20.36
C ILE A 31 -3.69 0.95 -19.81
N TYR A 32 -2.75 0.79 -18.88
CA TYR A 32 -2.46 -0.48 -18.23
C TYR A 32 -2.58 -0.37 -16.72
N LEU A 33 -3.19 -1.37 -16.09
CA LEU A 33 -3.23 -1.53 -14.64
C LEU A 33 -2.15 -2.48 -14.15
N LYS A 34 -1.36 -2.02 -13.19
CA LYS A 34 -0.50 -2.88 -12.37
C LYS A 34 -1.36 -3.54 -11.31
N CYS A 35 -1.75 -4.80 -11.57
CA CYS A 35 -2.78 -5.50 -10.79
C CYS A 35 -2.21 -6.07 -9.48
N GLU A 36 -2.00 -5.23 -8.49
CA GLU A 36 -1.42 -5.58 -7.19
C GLU A 36 -2.29 -6.53 -6.35
N PHE A 37 -3.54 -6.75 -6.73
CA PHE A 37 -4.41 -7.77 -6.11
C PHE A 37 -4.01 -9.22 -6.47
N PHE A 38 -3.05 -9.44 -7.36
CA PHE A 38 -2.43 -10.75 -7.58
C PHE A 38 -1.36 -11.10 -6.52
N ASN A 39 -1.02 -10.19 -5.63
CA ASN A 39 -0.23 -10.56 -4.46
C ASN A 39 -0.98 -11.54 -3.54
N PRO A 40 -0.29 -12.35 -2.72
CA PRO A 40 -0.91 -13.43 -1.91
C PRO A 40 -2.10 -12.99 -1.05
N LEU A 41 -2.06 -11.81 -0.44
CA LEU A 41 -3.14 -11.22 0.35
C LEU A 41 -3.87 -10.09 -0.39
N ALA A 42 -3.82 -10.14 -1.72
CA ALA A 42 -4.60 -9.31 -2.64
C ALA A 42 -4.36 -7.79 -2.49
N SER A 43 -3.16 -7.37 -2.14
CA SER A 43 -2.85 -5.93 -2.12
C SER A 43 -1.38 -5.60 -2.34
N VAL A 44 -1.11 -4.35 -2.77
CA VAL A 44 0.25 -3.79 -2.88
C VAL A 44 1.00 -3.79 -1.54
N LYS A 45 0.30 -3.86 -0.41
CA LYS A 45 0.91 -3.83 0.92
C LYS A 45 1.67 -5.10 1.26
N ASP A 46 1.44 -6.20 0.54
CA ASP A 46 2.23 -7.42 0.70
C ASP A 46 3.71 -7.17 0.43
N ARG A 47 4.01 -6.30 -0.56
CA ARG A 47 5.38 -5.89 -0.87
C ARG A 47 6.05 -5.19 0.31
N ILE A 48 5.41 -4.17 0.87
CA ILE A 48 5.99 -3.41 1.98
C ILE A 48 6.00 -4.20 3.29
N GLY A 49 4.98 -5.02 3.55
CA GLY A 49 4.94 -5.92 4.71
C GLY A 49 6.15 -6.85 4.74
N ARG A 50 6.43 -7.51 3.62
CA ARG A 50 7.62 -8.34 3.46
C ARG A 50 8.91 -7.53 3.58
N ALA A 51 9.02 -6.43 2.86
CA ALA A 51 10.25 -5.65 2.78
C ALA A 51 10.67 -5.03 4.12
N MET A 52 9.71 -4.51 4.89
CA MET A 52 9.99 -3.92 6.21
C MET A 52 10.48 -4.97 7.22
N ILE A 53 9.88 -6.17 7.23
CA ILE A 53 10.32 -7.27 8.09
C ILE A 53 11.71 -7.76 7.66
N GLU A 54 11.93 -8.03 6.38
CA GLU A 54 13.23 -8.50 5.88
C GLU A 54 14.35 -7.45 6.04
N ALA A 55 14.04 -6.16 5.94
CA ALA A 55 15.00 -5.10 6.24
C ALA A 55 15.40 -5.11 7.72
N ALA A 56 14.43 -5.23 8.63
CA ALA A 56 14.68 -5.30 10.05
C ALA A 56 15.51 -6.54 10.45
N GLU A 57 15.27 -7.68 9.81
CA GLU A 57 16.10 -8.89 9.99
C GLU A 57 17.56 -8.65 9.58
N ARG A 58 17.77 -8.07 8.39
CA ARG A 58 19.12 -7.74 7.89
C ARG A 58 19.88 -6.74 8.76
N GLU A 59 19.14 -5.82 9.38
CA GLU A 59 19.68 -4.78 10.26
C GLU A 59 19.87 -5.26 11.70
N GLY A 60 19.50 -6.51 12.02
CA GLY A 60 19.56 -7.08 13.36
C GLY A 60 18.57 -6.47 14.36
N LYS A 61 17.51 -5.82 13.86
CA LYS A 61 16.42 -5.24 14.66
C LYS A 61 15.33 -6.26 15.02
N LEU A 62 15.31 -7.41 14.35
CA LEU A 62 14.40 -8.52 14.59
C LEU A 62 15.17 -9.81 14.80
N ASP A 63 14.79 -10.52 15.87
CA ASP A 63 15.21 -11.88 16.19
C ASP A 63 13.99 -12.74 16.59
N ALA A 64 14.23 -14.02 16.91
CA ALA A 64 13.17 -14.96 17.28
C ALA A 64 12.38 -14.56 18.55
N SER A 65 12.88 -13.65 19.37
CA SER A 65 12.22 -13.16 20.59
C SER A 65 11.46 -11.85 20.39
N SER A 66 11.59 -11.25 19.21
CA SER A 66 11.03 -9.95 18.91
C SER A 66 9.52 -10.00 18.74
N VAL A 67 8.89 -8.87 19.04
CA VAL A 67 7.44 -8.62 18.86
C VAL A 67 7.25 -7.47 17.90
N VAL A 68 6.61 -7.73 16.78
CA VAL A 68 6.25 -6.71 15.80
C VAL A 68 4.97 -6.01 16.26
N ILE A 69 4.97 -4.68 16.30
CA ILE A 69 3.83 -3.86 16.76
C ILE A 69 3.55 -2.79 15.70
N GLU A 70 2.33 -2.71 15.18
CA GLU A 70 1.98 -1.68 14.18
C GLU A 70 0.57 -1.14 14.42
N PRO A 71 0.38 0.20 14.45
CA PRO A 71 -0.93 0.81 14.50
C PRO A 71 -1.52 0.85 13.08
N THR A 72 -2.35 -0.12 12.74
CA THR A 72 -2.96 -0.17 11.41
C THR A 72 -4.26 -0.96 11.40
N SER A 73 -5.21 -0.48 10.65
CA SER A 73 -6.49 -1.15 10.38
C SER A 73 -6.65 -1.58 8.91
N GLY A 74 -5.63 -1.31 8.10
CA GLY A 74 -5.67 -1.52 6.65
C GLY A 74 -4.94 -2.76 6.16
N ASN A 75 -4.68 -2.78 4.86
CA ASN A 75 -4.01 -3.89 4.19
C ASN A 75 -2.57 -4.10 4.69
N THR A 76 -1.92 -3.08 5.25
CA THR A 76 -0.61 -3.25 5.89
C THR A 76 -0.66 -4.20 7.09
N GLY A 77 -1.71 -4.14 7.90
CA GLY A 77 -1.92 -5.10 8.99
C GLY A 77 -2.05 -6.54 8.47
N ILE A 78 -2.79 -6.73 7.38
CA ILE A 78 -2.96 -8.05 6.74
C ILE A 78 -1.60 -8.54 6.20
N ALA A 79 -0.85 -7.67 5.53
CA ALA A 79 0.46 -8.00 4.99
C ALA A 79 1.47 -8.34 6.09
N LEU A 80 1.51 -7.58 7.19
CA LEU A 80 2.36 -7.89 8.33
C LEU A 80 1.96 -9.21 9.00
N ALA A 81 0.65 -9.46 9.16
CA ALA A 81 0.15 -10.70 9.77
C ALA A 81 0.56 -11.93 8.96
N PHE A 82 0.41 -11.88 7.66
CA PHE A 82 0.82 -12.93 6.74
C PHE A 82 2.34 -13.20 6.78
N VAL A 83 3.16 -12.14 6.75
CA VAL A 83 4.61 -12.27 6.77
C VAL A 83 5.10 -12.77 8.13
N CYS A 84 4.57 -12.21 9.23
CA CYS A 84 4.91 -12.65 10.58
C CYS A 84 4.53 -14.12 10.82
N ALA A 85 3.34 -14.55 10.38
CA ALA A 85 2.94 -15.95 10.44
C ALA A 85 3.91 -16.87 9.69
N ALA A 86 4.29 -16.50 8.46
CA ALA A 86 5.20 -17.30 7.64
C ALA A 86 6.62 -17.37 8.20
N LYS A 87 7.06 -16.34 8.93
CA LYS A 87 8.41 -16.23 9.51
C LYS A 87 8.49 -16.57 11.01
N GLY A 88 7.34 -16.78 11.67
CA GLY A 88 7.28 -17.17 13.09
C GLY A 88 7.42 -16.01 14.08
N TYR A 89 7.16 -14.77 13.66
CA TYR A 89 7.17 -13.61 14.56
C TYR A 89 5.83 -13.41 15.26
N LYS A 90 5.88 -12.99 16.53
CA LYS A 90 4.70 -12.47 17.22
C LYS A 90 4.34 -11.12 16.63
N LEU A 91 3.05 -10.91 16.32
CA LEU A 91 2.52 -9.64 15.81
C LEU A 91 1.39 -9.13 16.71
N ILE A 92 1.47 -7.87 17.09
CA ILE A 92 0.41 -7.14 17.78
C ILE A 92 -0.01 -5.96 16.89
N LEU A 93 -1.31 -5.89 16.58
CA LEU A 93 -1.89 -4.79 15.81
C LEU A 93 -2.82 -3.98 16.70
N THR A 94 -2.62 -2.67 16.75
CA THR A 94 -3.53 -1.76 17.43
C THR A 94 -4.46 -1.11 16.42
N MET A 95 -5.76 -1.06 16.72
CA MET A 95 -6.77 -0.46 15.85
C MET A 95 -8.02 -0.03 16.61
N PRO A 96 -8.78 0.95 16.08
CA PRO A 96 -10.06 1.34 16.67
C PRO A 96 -11.06 0.18 16.67
N GLU A 97 -11.88 0.09 17.71
CA GLU A 97 -12.95 -0.92 17.81
C GLU A 97 -14.06 -0.78 16.75
N THR A 98 -14.05 0.31 16.00
CA THR A 98 -14.96 0.56 14.87
C THR A 98 -14.58 -0.22 13.62
N MET A 99 -13.41 -0.90 13.60
CA MET A 99 -13.01 -1.73 12.47
C MET A 99 -13.92 -2.95 12.31
N SER A 100 -14.18 -3.34 11.06
CA SER A 100 -15.09 -4.42 10.73
C SER A 100 -14.69 -5.75 11.39
N ILE A 101 -15.68 -6.56 11.73
CA ILE A 101 -15.48 -7.88 12.35
C ILE A 101 -14.73 -8.80 11.41
N GLU A 102 -15.04 -8.77 10.10
CA GLU A 102 -14.39 -9.58 9.08
C GLU A 102 -12.88 -9.36 9.05
N ARG A 103 -12.45 -8.09 9.18
CA ARG A 103 -11.04 -7.75 9.21
C ARG A 103 -10.35 -8.30 10.47
N ARG A 104 -10.99 -8.19 11.63
CA ARG A 104 -10.46 -8.74 12.88
C ARG A 104 -10.35 -10.26 12.81
N VAL A 105 -11.37 -10.93 12.27
CA VAL A 105 -11.34 -12.38 12.07
C VAL A 105 -10.19 -12.79 11.15
N LEU A 106 -10.03 -12.11 10.01
CA LEU A 106 -8.93 -12.39 9.08
C LEU A 106 -7.55 -12.25 9.74
N LEU A 107 -7.33 -11.16 10.48
CA LEU A 107 -6.06 -10.92 11.18
C LEU A 107 -5.80 -11.97 12.28
N SER A 108 -6.84 -12.33 13.05
CA SER A 108 -6.73 -13.40 14.07
C SER A 108 -6.46 -14.76 13.45
N MET A 109 -7.03 -15.08 12.29
CA MET A 109 -6.73 -16.33 11.57
C MET A 109 -5.27 -16.39 11.09
N LEU A 110 -4.66 -15.25 10.82
CA LEU A 110 -3.23 -15.13 10.50
C LEU A 110 -2.34 -15.08 11.76
N GLY A 111 -2.91 -15.25 12.96
CA GLY A 111 -2.17 -15.33 14.22
C GLY A 111 -1.83 -13.99 14.86
N ALA A 112 -2.33 -12.86 14.35
CA ALA A 112 -2.10 -11.56 14.95
C ALA A 112 -2.90 -11.39 16.25
N GLU A 113 -2.25 -10.84 17.28
CA GLU A 113 -2.89 -10.34 18.48
C GLU A 113 -3.48 -8.95 18.17
N ILE A 114 -4.76 -8.74 18.46
CA ILE A 114 -5.45 -7.47 18.17
C ILE A 114 -5.73 -6.74 19.47
N VAL A 115 -5.22 -5.52 19.59
CA VAL A 115 -5.49 -4.60 20.69
C VAL A 115 -6.42 -3.51 20.19
N LEU A 116 -7.68 -3.57 20.65
CA LEU A 116 -8.70 -2.59 20.29
C LEU A 116 -8.58 -1.34 21.14
N THR A 117 -8.75 -0.18 20.50
CA THR A 117 -8.76 1.13 21.15
C THR A 117 -10.15 1.78 21.01
N PRO A 118 -10.54 2.70 21.93
CA PRO A 118 -11.86 3.34 21.88
C PRO A 118 -12.13 4.02 20.54
N GLY A 119 -13.28 3.73 19.94
CA GLY A 119 -13.69 4.23 18.63
C GLY A 119 -13.57 5.75 18.46
N PRO A 120 -14.02 6.58 19.43
CA PRO A 120 -13.92 8.03 19.35
C PRO A 120 -12.48 8.58 19.25
N LYS A 121 -11.47 7.80 19.68
CA LYS A 121 -10.05 8.18 19.53
C LYS A 121 -9.48 7.92 18.14
N GLY A 122 -10.18 7.17 17.29
CA GLY A 122 -9.75 6.85 15.93
C GLY A 122 -8.31 6.30 15.84
N MET A 123 -7.65 6.53 14.71
CA MET A 123 -6.25 6.11 14.51
C MET A 123 -5.25 6.77 15.48
N PRO A 124 -5.39 8.04 15.89
CA PRO A 124 -4.52 8.59 16.93
C PRO A 124 -4.51 7.79 18.24
N GLY A 125 -5.66 7.24 18.65
CA GLY A 125 -5.73 6.34 19.80
C GLY A 125 -4.98 5.02 19.60
N ALA A 126 -5.06 4.45 18.40
CA ALA A 126 -4.32 3.24 18.05
C ALA A 126 -2.80 3.48 18.03
N ILE A 127 -2.36 4.62 17.49
CA ILE A 127 -0.95 5.02 17.46
C ILE A 127 -0.41 5.19 18.89
N ALA A 128 -1.15 5.89 19.77
CA ALA A 128 -0.75 6.06 21.17
C ALA A 128 -0.59 4.70 21.88
N ARG A 129 -1.56 3.78 21.69
CA ARG A 129 -1.49 2.44 22.29
C ARG A 129 -0.34 1.60 21.75
N ALA A 130 -0.02 1.72 20.45
CA ALA A 130 1.16 1.07 19.89
C ALA A 130 2.45 1.57 20.55
N GLY A 131 2.57 2.89 20.80
CA GLY A 131 3.71 3.47 21.51
C GLY A 131 3.84 2.92 22.94
N GLU A 132 2.73 2.84 23.70
CA GLU A 132 2.72 2.24 25.04
C GLU A 132 3.20 0.77 25.00
N LEU A 133 2.74 -0.01 24.01
CA LEU A 133 3.19 -1.40 23.85
C LEU A 133 4.68 -1.50 23.50
N VAL A 134 5.20 -0.60 22.69
CA VAL A 134 6.65 -0.55 22.40
C VAL A 134 7.43 -0.30 23.69
N GLU A 135 6.98 0.59 24.56
CA GLU A 135 7.60 0.81 25.89
C GLU A 135 7.48 -0.43 26.79
N GLU A 136 6.31 -1.09 26.81
CA GLU A 136 6.07 -2.30 27.60
C GLU A 136 6.98 -3.48 27.19
N TYR A 137 7.20 -3.67 25.88
CA TYR A 137 8.05 -4.75 25.34
C TYR A 137 9.54 -4.39 25.29
N GLY A 138 9.88 -3.08 25.38
CA GLY A 138 11.25 -2.57 25.40
C GLY A 138 12.07 -3.02 24.19
N GLU A 139 13.26 -3.55 24.42
CA GLU A 139 14.18 -3.98 23.35
C GLU A 139 13.65 -5.08 22.42
N LYS A 140 12.60 -5.79 22.84
CA LYS A 140 11.95 -6.80 22.00
C LYS A 140 10.95 -6.22 21.00
N ALA A 141 10.55 -4.98 21.18
CA ALA A 141 9.58 -4.34 20.31
C ALA A 141 10.22 -3.85 19.01
N TYR A 142 9.57 -4.16 17.90
CA TYR A 142 9.88 -3.55 16.61
C TYR A 142 8.60 -2.96 16.01
N MET A 143 8.61 -1.67 15.69
CA MET A 143 7.52 -0.99 14.99
C MET A 143 7.94 -0.68 13.56
N PRO A 144 7.32 -1.32 12.54
CA PRO A 144 7.66 -1.10 11.13
C PRO A 144 7.50 0.33 10.63
N GLN A 145 6.48 1.06 11.08
CA GLN A 145 6.24 2.47 10.72
C GLN A 145 6.12 2.71 9.21
N GLN A 146 5.09 2.16 8.59
CA GLN A 146 4.90 2.15 7.14
C GLN A 146 5.04 3.51 6.43
N PHE A 147 4.78 4.63 7.11
CA PHE A 147 4.83 5.98 6.54
C PHE A 147 6.24 6.60 6.55
N GLU A 148 7.17 6.02 7.29
CA GLU A 148 8.52 6.55 7.50
C GLU A 148 9.62 5.56 7.12
N ASN A 149 9.32 4.26 7.09
CA ASN A 149 10.30 3.20 6.86
C ASN A 149 10.85 3.24 5.43
N PRO A 150 12.15 3.42 5.23
CA PRO A 150 12.76 3.52 3.91
C PRO A 150 12.66 2.22 3.10
N ALA A 151 12.45 1.06 3.73
CA ALA A 151 12.22 -0.19 3.04
C ALA A 151 10.94 -0.18 2.19
N ASN A 152 9.99 0.71 2.50
CA ASN A 152 8.76 0.88 1.73
C ASN A 152 9.04 1.42 0.32
N PRO A 153 9.56 2.63 0.09
CA PRO A 153 9.90 3.05 -1.27
C PRO A 153 10.97 2.17 -1.91
N GLU A 154 11.89 1.62 -1.14
CA GLU A 154 12.96 0.78 -1.65
C GLU A 154 12.46 -0.50 -2.32
N VAL A 155 11.49 -1.21 -1.75
CA VAL A 155 10.92 -2.40 -2.41
C VAL A 155 10.26 -2.06 -3.74
N HIS A 156 9.68 -0.87 -3.86
CA HIS A 156 9.10 -0.42 -5.12
C HIS A 156 10.16 -0.04 -6.15
N ARG A 157 11.31 0.50 -5.73
CA ARG A 157 12.48 0.70 -6.62
C ARG A 157 13.00 -0.62 -7.16
N GLN A 158 13.19 -1.60 -6.26
CA GLN A 158 13.80 -2.89 -6.60
C GLN A 158 12.88 -3.85 -7.35
N THR A 159 11.56 -3.71 -7.23
CA THR A 159 10.62 -4.68 -7.77
C THR A 159 9.56 -4.04 -8.68
N THR A 160 8.67 -3.22 -8.16
CA THR A 160 7.52 -2.68 -8.92
C THR A 160 7.97 -1.87 -10.13
N ALA A 161 8.99 -1.02 -9.97
CA ALA A 161 9.55 -0.23 -11.06
C ALA A 161 10.16 -1.12 -12.16
N GLU A 162 10.93 -2.13 -11.76
CA GLU A 162 11.58 -3.06 -12.68
C GLU A 162 10.55 -3.94 -13.42
N GLU A 163 9.51 -4.37 -12.71
CA GLU A 163 8.41 -5.12 -13.32
C GLU A 163 7.66 -4.30 -14.37
N ILE A 164 7.38 -3.03 -14.08
CA ILE A 164 6.73 -2.11 -15.03
C ILE A 164 7.66 -1.85 -16.22
N TRP A 165 8.92 -1.53 -15.95
CA TRP A 165 9.92 -1.27 -16.99
C TRP A 165 10.06 -2.44 -17.97
N ALA A 166 10.22 -3.66 -17.43
CA ALA A 166 10.35 -4.86 -18.23
C ALA A 166 9.07 -5.18 -19.05
N ALA A 167 7.88 -5.02 -18.43
CA ALA A 167 6.62 -5.32 -19.10
C ALA A 167 6.27 -4.33 -20.22
N THR A 168 6.81 -3.11 -20.17
CA THR A 168 6.58 -2.07 -21.19
C THR A 168 7.73 -1.91 -22.18
N ASP A 169 8.81 -2.70 -22.08
CA ASP A 169 10.06 -2.43 -22.79
C ASP A 169 10.55 -0.99 -22.62
N GLY A 170 10.32 -0.39 -21.44
CA GLY A 170 10.61 1.00 -21.15
C GLY A 170 9.74 2.03 -21.89
N LYS A 171 8.68 1.59 -22.57
CA LYS A 171 7.76 2.45 -23.34
C LYS A 171 6.60 2.97 -22.48
N ILE A 172 6.92 3.46 -21.29
CA ILE A 172 5.97 4.10 -20.38
C ILE A 172 6.15 5.63 -20.47
N ASP A 173 5.07 6.38 -20.67
CA ASP A 173 5.09 7.83 -20.78
C ASP A 173 4.49 8.53 -19.56
N ALA A 174 3.55 7.87 -18.86
CA ALA A 174 2.96 8.38 -17.64
C ALA A 174 2.77 7.28 -16.59
N PHE A 175 2.96 7.65 -15.34
CA PHE A 175 2.68 6.80 -14.18
C PHE A 175 1.71 7.50 -13.23
N VAL A 176 0.51 6.94 -13.11
CA VAL A 176 -0.57 7.46 -12.25
C VAL A 176 -0.69 6.60 -11.01
N SER A 177 -0.61 7.18 -9.83
CA SER A 177 -0.64 6.43 -8.57
C SER A 177 -1.32 7.18 -7.44
N GLY A 178 -2.29 6.53 -6.80
CA GLY A 178 -2.88 7.00 -5.56
C GLY A 178 -1.87 7.00 -4.41
N VAL A 179 -1.83 8.09 -3.66
CA VAL A 179 -0.86 8.28 -2.60
C VAL A 179 -1.44 7.92 -1.24
N GLY A 180 -1.01 6.77 -0.71
CA GLY A 180 -1.24 6.36 0.68
C GLY A 180 -0.01 6.62 1.53
N THR A 181 0.96 5.70 1.51
CA THR A 181 2.25 5.86 2.21
C THR A 181 3.31 6.59 1.38
N GLY A 182 3.05 6.87 0.12
CA GLY A 182 3.98 7.51 -0.80
C GLY A 182 5.03 6.59 -1.42
N GLY A 183 5.21 5.38 -0.88
CA GLY A 183 6.31 4.51 -1.29
C GLY A 183 6.25 4.06 -2.75
N THR A 184 5.05 3.73 -3.26
CA THR A 184 4.87 3.26 -4.65
C THR A 184 5.22 4.36 -5.65
N ILE A 185 4.61 5.54 -5.52
CA ILE A 185 4.85 6.65 -6.44
C ILE A 185 6.31 7.08 -6.42
N THR A 186 6.90 7.17 -5.23
CA THR A 186 8.31 7.51 -5.04
C THR A 186 9.22 6.49 -5.69
N GLY A 187 9.11 5.22 -5.28
CA GLY A 187 10.04 4.18 -5.74
C GLY A 187 9.96 3.93 -7.23
N VAL A 188 8.76 3.90 -7.81
CA VAL A 188 8.58 3.68 -9.26
C VAL A 188 9.06 4.88 -10.07
N SER A 189 8.64 6.09 -9.69
CA SER A 189 8.97 7.27 -10.49
C SER A 189 10.44 7.64 -10.44
N GLU A 190 11.11 7.52 -9.29
CA GLU A 190 12.55 7.77 -9.20
C GLU A 190 13.36 6.85 -10.12
N VAL A 191 13.04 5.56 -10.15
CA VAL A 191 13.74 4.60 -11.02
C VAL A 191 13.48 4.89 -12.49
N ILE A 192 12.22 5.09 -12.88
CA ILE A 192 11.90 5.29 -14.30
C ILE A 192 12.41 6.66 -14.78
N LYS A 193 12.24 7.73 -13.99
CA LYS A 193 12.79 9.07 -14.33
C LYS A 193 14.32 9.08 -14.42
N SER A 194 15.03 8.18 -13.75
CA SER A 194 16.49 8.04 -13.94
C SER A 194 16.88 7.46 -15.31
N ARG A 195 15.94 6.87 -16.04
CA ARG A 195 16.15 6.19 -17.33
C ARG A 195 15.56 6.95 -18.52
N LYS A 196 14.43 7.60 -18.32
CA LYS A 196 13.73 8.38 -19.36
C LYS A 196 12.80 9.42 -18.72
N ASP A 197 12.32 10.35 -19.51
CA ASP A 197 11.25 11.26 -19.10
C ASP A 197 9.96 10.47 -18.80
N LEU A 198 9.33 10.79 -17.67
CA LEU A 198 8.09 10.18 -17.21
C LEU A 198 7.20 11.25 -16.60
N LEU A 199 5.96 11.33 -17.06
CA LEU A 199 4.93 12.11 -16.37
C LEU A 199 4.48 11.32 -15.11
N THR A 200 4.75 11.87 -13.93
CA THR A 200 4.33 11.28 -12.65
C THR A 200 3.13 12.02 -12.11
N VAL A 201 1.99 11.32 -12.02
CA VAL A 201 0.73 11.90 -11.55
C VAL A 201 0.32 11.26 -10.22
N ALA A 202 0.21 12.09 -9.19
CA ALA A 202 -0.34 11.67 -7.91
C ALA A 202 -1.87 11.75 -7.91
N VAL A 203 -2.53 10.78 -7.29
CA VAL A 203 -3.97 10.81 -7.07
C VAL A 203 -4.25 10.92 -5.58
N GLU A 204 -5.07 11.89 -5.21
CA GLU A 204 -5.51 12.10 -3.83
C GLU A 204 -7.03 12.32 -3.75
N PRO A 205 -7.67 12.05 -2.58
CA PRO A 205 -9.09 12.34 -2.42
C PRO A 205 -9.38 13.85 -2.46
N GLU A 206 -10.38 14.27 -3.22
CA GLU A 206 -10.83 15.68 -3.26
C GLU A 206 -11.19 16.21 -1.86
N ALA A 207 -11.76 15.36 -1.00
CA ALA A 207 -12.12 15.72 0.37
C ALA A 207 -10.91 15.81 1.34
N SER A 208 -9.72 15.38 0.91
CA SER A 208 -8.48 15.40 1.72
C SER A 208 -7.25 15.69 0.84
N PRO A 209 -7.21 16.86 0.15
CA PRO A 209 -6.21 17.15 -0.88
C PRO A 209 -4.91 17.73 -0.28
N VAL A 210 -4.26 16.96 0.58
CA VAL A 210 -3.13 17.43 1.40
C VAL A 210 -1.87 17.65 0.55
N ILE A 211 -1.64 16.83 -0.46
CA ILE A 211 -0.48 16.96 -1.35
C ILE A 211 -0.60 18.25 -2.19
N SER A 212 -1.83 18.60 -2.58
CA SER A 212 -2.15 19.87 -3.26
C SER A 212 -2.17 21.08 -2.32
N GLY A 213 -1.78 20.94 -1.06
CA GLY A 213 -1.77 22.04 -0.07
C GLY A 213 -3.12 22.34 0.59
N GLY A 214 -4.12 21.48 0.42
CA GLY A 214 -5.42 21.58 1.09
C GLY A 214 -5.42 20.99 2.50
N GLN A 215 -6.58 21.02 3.15
CA GLN A 215 -6.75 20.51 4.50
C GLN A 215 -7.15 19.02 4.49
N PRO A 216 -6.71 18.23 5.49
CA PRO A 216 -7.18 16.86 5.64
C PRO A 216 -8.67 16.82 5.96
N GLY A 217 -9.37 15.84 5.40
CA GLY A 217 -10.79 15.63 5.63
C GLY A 217 -11.21 14.16 5.51
N PRO A 218 -12.39 13.79 6.02
CA PRO A 218 -12.90 12.43 5.92
C PRO A 218 -13.27 12.07 4.46
N HIS A 219 -12.86 10.91 4.02
CA HIS A 219 -13.18 10.36 2.70
C HIS A 219 -13.37 8.84 2.76
N LYS A 220 -13.92 8.25 1.67
CA LYS A 220 -14.23 6.82 1.58
C LYS A 220 -13.24 6.02 0.72
N ILE A 221 -12.26 6.67 0.10
CA ILE A 221 -11.28 6.01 -0.78
C ILE A 221 -10.20 5.36 0.09
N GLN A 222 -10.43 4.10 0.50
CA GLN A 222 -9.49 3.38 1.36
C GLN A 222 -8.15 3.15 0.66
N GLY A 223 -7.06 3.31 1.43
CA GLY A 223 -5.70 3.01 0.98
C GLY A 223 -4.89 4.21 0.47
N ILE A 224 -5.55 5.34 0.21
CA ILE A 224 -4.91 6.62 -0.14
C ILE A 224 -5.39 7.74 0.79
N GLY A 225 -4.79 8.92 0.71
CA GLY A 225 -5.25 10.10 1.46
C GLY A 225 -5.04 9.96 2.97
N ALA A 226 -3.80 9.80 3.42
CA ALA A 226 -3.47 9.60 4.85
C ALA A 226 -3.77 10.81 5.74
N GLY A 227 -4.11 11.97 5.17
CA GLY A 227 -4.38 13.20 5.90
C GLY A 227 -3.11 14.00 6.26
N PHE A 228 -1.96 13.56 5.80
CA PHE A 228 -0.67 14.22 5.92
C PHE A 228 0.26 13.76 4.78
N ILE A 229 1.34 14.48 4.54
CA ILE A 229 2.37 14.07 3.56
C ILE A 229 3.32 13.09 4.25
N PRO A 230 3.37 11.80 3.82
CA PRO A 230 4.26 10.81 4.41
C PRO A 230 5.73 11.14 4.17
N LYS A 231 6.62 10.77 5.09
CA LYS A 231 8.08 10.92 4.90
C LYS A 231 8.61 10.11 3.71
N ASN A 232 7.95 9.00 3.39
CA ASN A 232 8.28 8.16 2.24
C ASN A 232 7.83 8.76 0.89
N CYS A 233 7.08 9.86 0.89
CA CYS A 233 6.61 10.52 -0.33
C CYS A 233 7.59 11.60 -0.76
N ASN A 234 8.32 11.34 -1.83
CA ASN A 234 9.11 12.37 -2.50
C ASN A 234 8.17 13.22 -3.38
N VAL A 235 7.75 14.37 -2.87
CA VAL A 235 6.81 15.25 -3.59
C VAL A 235 7.46 15.96 -4.78
N ASP A 236 8.78 16.08 -4.79
CA ASP A 236 9.51 16.82 -5.83
C ASP A 236 9.54 16.07 -7.18
N ILE A 237 9.21 14.78 -7.18
CA ILE A 237 9.14 13.98 -8.42
C ILE A 237 7.75 13.98 -9.05
N ILE A 238 6.75 14.55 -8.38
CA ILE A 238 5.36 14.59 -8.84
C ILE A 238 5.21 15.78 -9.78
N ASP A 239 4.78 15.49 -11.01
CA ASP A 239 4.60 16.52 -12.05
C ASP A 239 3.17 17.11 -12.01
N ASP A 240 2.16 16.30 -11.64
CA ASP A 240 0.78 16.73 -11.53
C ASP A 240 0.02 15.97 -10.42
N ILE A 241 -1.07 16.57 -9.93
CA ILE A 241 -1.89 16.00 -8.87
C ILE A 241 -3.36 16.06 -9.25
N ILE A 242 -3.99 14.89 -9.34
CA ILE A 242 -5.41 14.77 -9.65
C ILE A 242 -6.19 14.48 -8.38
N LYS A 243 -7.23 15.28 -8.14
CA LYS A 243 -8.17 15.09 -7.02
C LYS A 243 -9.37 14.31 -7.51
N VAL A 244 -9.72 13.24 -6.78
CA VAL A 244 -10.81 12.36 -7.16
C VAL A 244 -11.87 12.34 -6.07
N SER A 245 -13.15 12.50 -6.45
CA SER A 245 -14.27 12.42 -5.52
C SER A 245 -14.51 10.97 -5.08
N ASN A 246 -15.21 10.78 -3.96
CA ASN A 246 -15.62 9.43 -3.52
C ASN A 246 -16.53 8.76 -4.56
N GLU A 247 -17.40 9.54 -5.19
CA GLU A 247 -18.39 9.04 -6.15
C GLU A 247 -17.73 8.60 -7.45
N ASP A 248 -16.86 9.41 -8.02
CA ASP A 248 -16.09 9.08 -9.23
C ASP A 248 -15.24 7.83 -9.02
N ALA A 249 -14.54 7.74 -7.88
CA ALA A 249 -13.74 6.57 -7.55
C ALA A 249 -14.58 5.29 -7.45
N PHE A 250 -15.76 5.37 -6.83
CA PHE A 250 -16.64 4.22 -6.67
C PHE A 250 -17.27 3.81 -8.02
N GLN A 251 -17.80 4.78 -8.78
CA GLN A 251 -18.45 4.52 -10.07
C GLN A 251 -17.46 3.96 -11.08
N THR A 252 -16.24 4.49 -11.11
CA THR A 252 -15.19 4.00 -12.02
C THR A 252 -14.75 2.58 -11.63
N ALA A 253 -14.62 2.27 -10.34
CA ALA A 253 -14.32 0.90 -9.89
C ALA A 253 -15.41 -0.09 -10.32
N GLN A 254 -16.68 0.30 -10.22
CA GLN A 254 -17.81 -0.50 -10.67
C GLN A 254 -17.79 -0.69 -12.19
N THR A 255 -17.62 0.40 -12.95
CA THR A 255 -17.54 0.37 -14.43
C THR A 255 -16.40 -0.55 -14.91
N LEU A 256 -15.24 -0.48 -14.26
CA LEU A 256 -14.08 -1.33 -14.58
C LEU A 256 -14.41 -2.82 -14.36
N ALA A 257 -15.10 -3.14 -13.27
CA ALA A 257 -15.52 -4.50 -13.00
C ALA A 257 -16.56 -5.00 -14.02
N GLU A 258 -17.55 -4.17 -14.36
CA GLU A 258 -18.61 -4.52 -15.31
C GLU A 258 -18.14 -4.64 -16.76
N LYS A 259 -17.24 -3.75 -17.19
CA LYS A 259 -16.82 -3.69 -18.61
C LYS A 259 -15.55 -4.49 -18.92
N ASP A 260 -14.59 -4.51 -18.00
CA ASP A 260 -13.29 -5.16 -18.23
C ASP A 260 -13.07 -6.41 -17.35
N GLY A 261 -14.01 -6.72 -16.45
CA GLY A 261 -13.91 -7.88 -15.54
C GLY A 261 -12.80 -7.71 -14.47
N ILE A 262 -12.33 -6.49 -14.25
CA ILE A 262 -11.26 -6.21 -13.29
C ILE A 262 -11.87 -5.73 -11.98
N LEU A 263 -11.89 -6.61 -10.97
CA LEU A 263 -12.43 -6.32 -9.65
C LEU A 263 -11.33 -5.77 -8.75
N GLY A 264 -11.23 -4.45 -8.67
CA GLY A 264 -10.32 -3.72 -7.79
C GLY A 264 -11.03 -3.05 -6.62
N GLY A 265 -10.25 -2.43 -5.72
CA GLY A 265 -10.80 -1.59 -4.65
C GLY A 265 -11.23 -0.21 -5.16
N ILE A 266 -11.86 0.60 -4.27
CA ILE A 266 -12.26 1.97 -4.59
C ILE A 266 -11.05 2.82 -5.03
N SER A 267 -9.87 2.61 -4.43
CA SER A 267 -8.64 3.28 -4.86
C SER A 267 -8.17 2.87 -6.26
N THR A 268 -8.55 1.70 -6.77
CA THR A 268 -8.34 1.34 -8.18
C THR A 268 -9.20 2.23 -9.07
N GLY A 269 -10.48 2.42 -8.70
CA GLY A 269 -11.36 3.33 -9.42
C GLY A 269 -10.84 4.76 -9.44
N ALA A 270 -10.29 5.24 -8.33
CA ALA A 270 -9.67 6.57 -8.26
C ALA A 270 -8.49 6.71 -9.25
N ASN A 271 -7.61 5.69 -9.32
CA ASN A 271 -6.47 5.70 -10.24
C ASN A 271 -6.88 5.62 -11.71
N VAL A 272 -7.94 4.85 -12.01
CA VAL A 272 -8.44 4.71 -13.39
C VAL A 272 -9.20 5.97 -13.84
N TRP A 273 -9.91 6.62 -12.92
CA TRP A 273 -10.60 7.87 -13.21
C TRP A 273 -9.62 8.98 -13.56
N ALA A 274 -8.52 9.09 -12.82
CA ALA A 274 -7.45 10.07 -13.04
C ALA A 274 -6.74 9.88 -14.37
#